data_5b79e533d58c1af5b43a31276673cde5
#
_entry.id   5b79e533d58c1af5b43a31276673cde5
#
_cell.length_a   1.000
_cell.length_b   1.000
_cell.length_c   1.000
_cell.angle_alpha   90.00
_cell.angle_beta   90.00
_cell.angle_gamma   90.00
#
_symmetry.space_group_name_H-M   'P 1'
#
loop_
_entity.id
_entity.type
_entity.pdbx_description
1 polymer ?
#
loop_
_entity_poly.entity_id
_entity_poly.type
_entity_poly.pdbx_seq_one_letter_code
_entity_poly.pdbx_strand_id
1 'polypeptide(L)'
;MLENLEQLIKIIRERKNSSSSGSYTNKLLTDKNLSVAKVKEEIGELIESVEKKSNTIHEAADVIYHLMVYLEANNIKIEDVMTELKKRQK
;
A
#
# COMPACT_ATOMS: atom_id res chain seq x y z
N MET A 1 4.23 -1.31 -17.82
CA MET A 1 2.89 -0.91 -17.36
C MET A 1 2.79 -0.71 -15.86
N LEU A 2 3.49 -1.50 -15.08
CA LEU A 2 3.45 -1.36 -13.61
C LEU A 2 4.66 -0.61 -13.05
N GLU A 3 5.33 0.19 -13.86
CA GLU A 3 6.51 0.95 -13.45
C GLU A 3 6.21 1.90 -12.29
N ASN A 4 5.03 2.52 -12.29
CA ASN A 4 4.66 3.45 -11.22
C ASN A 4 4.50 2.73 -9.88
N LEU A 5 4.02 1.48 -9.90
CA LEU A 5 3.93 0.68 -8.70
C LEU A 5 5.32 0.32 -8.17
N GLU A 6 6.22 -0.06 -9.07
CA GLU A 6 7.61 -0.35 -8.70
C GLU A 6 8.30 0.88 -8.11
N GLN A 7 8.07 2.06 -8.69
CA GLN A 7 8.59 3.31 -8.16
C GLN A 7 8.03 3.62 -6.78
N LEU A 8 6.74 3.38 -6.58
CA LEU A 8 6.11 3.59 -5.28
C LEU A 8 6.77 2.72 -4.21
N ILE A 9 6.97 1.44 -4.51
CA ILE A 9 7.63 0.51 -3.58
C ILE A 9 9.04 1.00 -3.24
N LYS A 10 9.78 1.46 -4.24
CA LYS A 10 11.12 2.00 -4.03
C LYS A 10 11.10 3.22 -3.11
N ILE A 11 10.19 4.15 -3.35
CA ILE A 11 10.05 5.35 -2.52
C ILE A 11 9.71 4.97 -1.07
N ILE A 12 8.78 4.02 -0.87
CA ILE A 12 8.42 3.57 0.45
C ILE A 12 9.64 2.99 1.17
N ARG A 13 10.43 2.18 0.49
CA ARG A 13 11.66 1.60 1.05
C ARG A 13 12.71 2.65 1.39
N GLU A 14 12.83 3.67 0.57
CA GLU A 14 13.73 4.79 0.87
C GLU A 14 13.28 5.52 2.14
N ARG A 15 11.98 5.77 2.28
CA ARG A 15 11.43 6.42 3.46
C ARG A 15 11.62 5.56 4.71
N LYS A 16 11.47 4.24 4.58
CA LYS A 16 11.67 3.32 5.69
C LYS A 16 13.11 3.37 6.23
N ASN A 17 14.08 3.56 5.34
CA ASN A 17 15.49 3.62 5.69
C ASN A 17 15.99 5.03 6.03
N SER A 18 15.11 6.02 5.93
CA SER A 18 15.43 7.42 6.16
C SER A 18 14.95 7.81 7.56
N SER A 19 15.75 8.63 8.26
CA SER A 19 15.35 9.18 9.55
C SER A 19 14.48 10.43 9.40
N SER A 20 14.07 10.75 8.17
CA SER A 20 13.24 11.92 7.89
C SER A 20 11.87 11.74 8.55
N SER A 21 11.65 12.47 9.63
CA SER A 21 10.35 12.51 10.30
C SER A 21 9.47 13.54 9.60
N GLY A 22 8.16 13.31 9.60
CA GLY A 22 7.20 14.30 9.13
C GLY A 22 6.45 13.96 7.87
N SER A 23 6.82 12.93 7.14
CA SER A 23 6.00 12.50 6.00
C SER A 23 4.91 11.56 6.48
N TYR A 24 3.80 11.55 5.75
CA TYR A 24 2.70 10.63 6.04
C TYR A 24 3.16 9.17 5.93
N THR A 25 3.97 8.87 4.92
CA THR A 25 4.51 7.52 4.73
C THR A 25 5.34 7.08 5.93
N ASN A 26 6.19 7.95 6.47
CA ASN A 26 6.98 7.62 7.66
C ASN A 26 6.07 7.37 8.87
N LYS A 27 5.01 8.13 9.01
CA LYS A 27 4.05 7.93 10.10
C LYS A 27 3.39 6.56 10.01
N LEU A 28 2.98 6.16 8.81
CA LEU A 28 2.39 4.83 8.60
C LEU A 28 3.39 3.71 8.85
N LEU A 29 4.66 3.92 8.47
CA LEU A 29 5.71 2.92 8.66
C LEU A 29 6.04 2.69 10.12
N THR A 30 5.88 3.71 10.97
CA THR A 30 6.24 3.63 12.38
C THR A 30 5.06 3.41 13.31
N ASP A 31 3.84 3.64 12.85
CA ASP A 31 2.63 3.44 13.65
C ASP A 31 1.79 2.31 13.03
N LYS A 32 2.00 1.09 13.52
CA LYS A 32 1.34 -0.10 12.96
C LYS A 32 -0.17 -0.07 13.14
N ASN A 33 -0.65 0.46 14.25
CA ASN A 33 -2.09 0.55 14.48
C ASN A 33 -2.76 1.49 13.49
N LEU A 34 -2.11 2.63 13.20
CA LEU A 34 -2.60 3.56 12.19
C LEU A 34 -2.61 2.91 10.81
N SER A 35 -1.54 2.20 10.48
CA SER A 35 -1.42 1.53 9.18
C SER A 35 -2.54 0.50 8.97
N VAL A 36 -2.81 -0.31 9.98
CA VAL A 36 -3.92 -1.30 9.93
C VAL A 36 -5.26 -0.59 9.73
N ALA A 37 -5.51 0.45 10.52
CA ALA A 37 -6.77 1.19 10.45
C ALA A 37 -6.97 1.79 9.05
N LYS A 38 -5.91 2.33 8.47
CA LYS A 38 -5.97 2.94 7.14
C LYS A 38 -6.21 1.93 6.04
N VAL A 39 -5.55 0.77 6.08
CA VAL A 39 -5.80 -0.28 5.09
C VAL A 39 -7.27 -0.68 5.10
N LYS A 40 -7.83 -0.91 6.28
CA LYS A 40 -9.25 -1.28 6.42
C LYS A 40 -10.17 -0.18 5.90
N GLU A 41 -9.90 1.07 6.25
CA GLU A 41 -10.69 2.22 5.83
C GLU A 41 -10.69 2.37 4.31
N GLU A 42 -9.51 2.30 3.70
CA GLU A 42 -9.38 2.51 2.26
C GLU A 42 -10.05 1.39 1.45
N ILE A 43 -9.98 0.15 1.92
CA ILE A 43 -10.70 -0.95 1.27
C ILE A 43 -12.21 -0.69 1.30
N GLY A 44 -12.74 -0.24 2.44
CA GLY A 44 -14.14 0.12 2.56
C GLY A 44 -14.54 1.24 1.63
N GLU A 45 -13.69 2.27 1.51
CA GLU A 45 -13.95 3.39 0.61
C GLU A 45 -13.94 2.97 -0.86
N LEU A 46 -13.03 2.06 -1.23
CA LEU A 46 -13.01 1.52 -2.59
C LEU A 46 -14.32 0.78 -2.91
N ILE A 47 -14.76 -0.08 -2.01
CA ILE A 47 -16.01 -0.83 -2.21
C ILE A 47 -17.18 0.12 -2.37
N GLU A 48 -17.26 1.12 -1.50
CA GLU A 48 -18.32 2.13 -1.54
C GLU A 48 -18.27 2.91 -2.86
N SER A 49 -17.08 3.27 -3.33
CA SER A 49 -16.93 4.04 -4.56
C SER A 49 -17.43 3.28 -5.79
N VAL A 50 -17.25 1.96 -5.82
CA VAL A 50 -17.77 1.12 -6.90
C VAL A 50 -19.29 1.14 -6.90
N GLU A 51 -19.91 1.01 -5.72
CA GLU A 51 -21.36 1.06 -5.58
C GLU A 51 -21.92 2.41 -6.01
N LYS A 52 -21.25 3.49 -5.65
CA LYS A 52 -21.68 4.86 -5.99
C LYS A 52 -21.21 5.31 -7.36
N LYS A 53 -20.38 4.54 -8.03
CA LYS A 53 -19.78 4.86 -9.35
C LYS A 53 -19.07 6.21 -9.35
N SER A 54 -18.30 6.49 -8.28
CA SER A 54 -17.62 7.76 -8.09
C SER A 54 -16.22 7.54 -7.51
N ASN A 55 -15.21 8.17 -8.13
CA ASN A 55 -13.82 8.18 -7.65
C ASN A 55 -13.17 6.80 -7.49
N THR A 56 -13.63 5.79 -8.23
CA THR A 56 -13.15 4.42 -8.06
C THR A 56 -11.65 4.29 -8.30
N ILE A 57 -11.12 4.95 -9.33
CA ILE A 57 -9.69 4.88 -9.63
C ILE A 57 -8.88 5.52 -8.49
N HIS A 58 -9.33 6.66 -7.99
CA HIS A 58 -8.69 7.34 -6.86
C HIS A 58 -8.66 6.43 -5.62
N GLU A 59 -9.79 5.81 -5.31
CA GLU A 59 -9.88 4.94 -4.13
C GLU A 59 -9.06 3.67 -4.30
N ALA A 60 -8.99 3.12 -5.52
CA ALA A 60 -8.13 1.97 -5.80
C ALA A 60 -6.66 2.33 -5.60
N ALA A 61 -6.24 3.52 -6.04
CA ALA A 61 -4.87 3.99 -5.83
C ALA A 61 -4.55 4.11 -4.34
N ASP A 62 -5.50 4.63 -3.55
CA ASP A 62 -5.32 4.74 -2.10
C ASP A 62 -5.16 3.36 -1.44
N VAL A 63 -5.94 2.37 -1.88
CA VAL A 63 -5.80 1.01 -1.35
C VAL A 63 -4.41 0.46 -1.65
N ILE A 64 -3.96 0.59 -2.89
CA ILE A 64 -2.65 0.07 -3.29
C ILE A 64 -1.54 0.75 -2.50
N TYR A 65 -1.60 2.07 -2.36
CA TYR A 65 -0.62 2.83 -1.59
C TYR A 65 -0.53 2.32 -0.14
N HIS A 66 -1.67 2.30 0.54
CA HIS A 66 -1.69 1.90 1.95
C HIS A 66 -1.31 0.43 2.13
N LEU A 67 -1.71 -0.44 1.19
CA LEU A 67 -1.32 -1.84 1.23
C LEU A 67 0.19 -2.01 1.11
N MET A 68 0.82 -1.30 0.17
CA MET A 68 2.27 -1.39 -0.01
C MET A 68 3.01 -0.90 1.23
N VAL A 69 2.57 0.21 1.82
CA VAL A 69 3.17 0.73 3.06
C VAL A 69 3.00 -0.28 4.19
N TYR A 70 1.82 -0.85 4.33
CA TYR A 70 1.53 -1.85 5.37
C TYR A 70 2.45 -3.06 5.25
N LEU A 71 2.63 -3.57 4.03
CA LEU A 71 3.53 -4.71 3.80
C LEU A 71 4.96 -4.36 4.22
N GLU A 72 5.47 -3.21 3.79
CA GLU A 72 6.82 -2.78 4.15
C GLU A 72 6.97 -2.53 5.65
N ALA A 73 5.95 -1.99 6.29
CA ALA A 73 5.98 -1.75 7.74
C ALA A 73 6.12 -3.07 8.52
N ASN A 74 5.64 -4.16 7.95
CA ASN A 74 5.68 -5.49 8.58
C ASN A 74 6.77 -6.38 7.97
N ASN A 75 7.69 -5.81 7.22
CA ASN A 75 8.82 -6.51 6.60
C ASN A 75 8.37 -7.64 5.66
N ILE A 76 7.24 -7.45 5.00
CA ILE A 76 6.75 -8.37 3.98
C ILE A 76 7.14 -7.81 2.62
N LYS A 77 7.97 -8.53 1.90
CA LYS A 77 8.44 -8.07 0.59
C LYS A 77 7.41 -8.38 -0.49
N ILE A 78 7.09 -7.37 -1.30
CA ILE A 78 6.16 -7.57 -2.42
C ILE A 78 6.67 -8.65 -3.38
N GLU A 79 7.98 -8.79 -3.49
CA GLU A 79 8.59 -9.82 -4.35
C GLU A 79 8.15 -11.22 -3.91
N ASP A 80 8.06 -11.46 -2.61
CA ASP A 80 7.61 -12.75 -2.09
C ASP A 80 6.12 -12.97 -2.37
N VAL A 81 5.33 -11.90 -2.30
CA VAL A 81 3.90 -11.98 -2.65
C VAL A 81 3.73 -12.31 -4.12
N MET A 82 4.54 -11.70 -4.98
CA MET A 82 4.52 -11.98 -6.43
C MET A 82 4.90 -13.44 -6.70
N THR A 83 5.90 -13.95 -5.99
CA THR A 83 6.31 -15.35 -6.11
C THR A 83 5.15 -16.28 -5.75
N GLU A 84 4.43 -15.97 -4.68
CA GLU A 84 3.28 -16.76 -4.26
C GLU A 84 2.16 -16.72 -5.31
N LEU A 85 1.90 -15.55 -5.89
CA LEU A 85 0.91 -15.41 -6.94
C LEU A 85 1.27 -16.25 -8.17
N LYS A 86 2.56 -16.27 -8.52
CA LYS A 86 3.02 -17.08 -9.64
C LYS A 86 2.79 -18.56 -9.40
N LYS A 87 3.03 -19.04 -8.18
CA LYS A 87 2.77 -20.44 -7.81
C LYS A 87 1.31 -20.83 -7.97
N ARG A 88 0.40 -19.88 -7.78
CA ARG A 88 -1.04 -20.13 -7.90
C ARG A 88 -1.56 -20.09 -9.32
N GLN A 89 -0.76 -19.64 -10.25
CA GLN A 89 -1.13 -19.65 -11.66
C GLN A 89 -1.07 -21.07 -12.19
N LYS A 90 -2.12 -21.47 -12.88
CA LYS A 90 -2.20 -22.80 -13.48
C LYS A 90 -2.12 -22.73 -14.99
#